data_b608ac91c79c0a76a44b367c85928bda
#
_entry.id   b608ac91c79c0a76a44b367c85928bda
#
_cell.length_a   1.000
_cell.length_b   1.000
_cell.length_c   1.000
_cell.angle_alpha   90.00
_cell.angle_beta   90.00
_cell.angle_gamma   90.00
#
_symmetry.space_group_name_H-M   'P 1'
#
loop_
_entity.id
_entity.type
_entity.pdbx_description
1 polymer ?
#
loop_
_entity_poly.entity_id
_entity_poly.type
_entity_poly.pdbx_seq_one_letter_code
_entity_poly.pdbx_strand_id
1 'polypeptide(L)'
;MRSTLAVTTALTLLLGIGVAEAADPTMLAQTAGFLLGNAHRCGVPDERVERAGKVIHDMIVAAAYDPSEAAAAGSRFDEMFLASAFPNQDPDALIPSCLVVVAQFHRLERHHQQADMN
;
A
#
# COMPACT_ATOMS: atom_id res chain seq x y z
N MET A 1 -0.49 -12.22 -19.72
CA MET A 1 -1.54 -12.78 -18.88
C MET A 1 -1.10 -12.99 -17.45
N ARG A 2 0.02 -13.66 -17.23
CA ARG A 2 0.49 -13.91 -15.87
C ARG A 2 0.83 -12.64 -15.10
N SER A 3 1.43 -11.65 -15.77
CA SER A 3 1.78 -10.39 -15.13
C SER A 3 0.53 -9.62 -14.68
N THR A 4 -0.53 -9.67 -15.49
CA THR A 4 -1.78 -9.02 -15.14
C THR A 4 -2.42 -9.69 -13.92
N LEU A 5 -2.40 -11.02 -13.88
CA LEU A 5 -2.91 -11.76 -12.74
C LEU A 5 -2.10 -11.48 -11.49
N ALA A 6 -0.78 -11.37 -11.62
CA ALA A 6 0.09 -11.07 -10.48
C ALA A 6 -0.23 -9.70 -9.88
N VAL A 7 -0.43 -8.69 -10.73
CA VAL A 7 -0.78 -7.34 -10.28
C VAL A 7 -2.12 -7.35 -9.57
N THR A 8 -3.10 -8.03 -10.13
CA THR A 8 -4.42 -8.14 -9.53
C THR A 8 -4.34 -8.84 -8.18
N THR A 9 -3.54 -9.89 -8.10
CA THR A 9 -3.34 -10.62 -6.85
C THR A 9 -2.73 -9.73 -5.79
N ALA A 10 -1.73 -8.91 -6.15
CA ALA A 10 -1.09 -8.00 -5.21
C ALA A 10 -2.09 -6.99 -4.63
N LEU A 11 -2.94 -6.43 -5.48
CA LEU A 11 -3.98 -5.50 -5.02
C LEU A 11 -4.99 -6.21 -4.12
N THR A 12 -5.34 -7.44 -4.47
CA THR A 12 -6.24 -8.24 -3.66
C THR A 12 -5.64 -8.52 -2.28
N LEU A 13 -4.36 -8.84 -2.22
CA LEU A 13 -3.67 -9.06 -0.96
C LEU A 13 -3.71 -7.84 -0.07
N LEU A 14 -3.57 -6.64 -0.64
CA LEU A 14 -3.63 -5.40 0.12
C LEU A 14 -5.03 -5.14 0.68
N LEU A 15 -6.05 -5.44 -0.09
CA LEU A 15 -7.45 -5.18 0.28
C LEU A 15 -8.11 -6.38 0.92
N GLY A 16 -7.58 -7.54 0.66
CA GLY A 16 -8.18 -8.80 1.05
C GLY A 16 -7.78 -9.25 2.43
N ILE A 17 -8.28 -10.40 2.77
CA ILE A 17 -8.14 -11.01 4.07
C ILE A 17 -7.33 -12.27 3.90
N GLY A 18 -6.72 -12.75 4.95
CA GLY A 18 -5.90 -13.93 4.87
C GLY A 18 -4.58 -13.63 4.19
N VAL A 19 -4.24 -12.39 4.17
CA VAL A 19 -3.03 -11.90 3.53
C VAL A 19 -1.78 -12.41 4.19
N ALA A 20 -1.86 -12.70 5.49
CA ALA A 20 -0.71 -13.06 6.29
C ALA A 20 0.08 -14.23 5.71
N GLU A 21 -0.62 -15.22 5.13
CA GLU A 21 0.04 -16.39 4.58
C GLU A 21 0.70 -16.15 3.24
N ALA A 22 0.25 -15.16 2.50
CA ALA A 22 0.80 -14.83 1.19
C ALA A 22 1.62 -13.55 1.22
N ALA A 23 1.71 -12.91 2.36
CA ALA A 23 2.31 -11.59 2.45
C ALA A 23 3.82 -11.67 2.35
N ASP A 24 4.34 -11.14 1.26
CA ASP A 24 5.73 -10.80 1.12
C ASP A 24 5.83 -9.35 1.61
N PRO A 25 6.61 -9.07 2.66
CA PRO A 25 6.69 -7.69 3.18
C PRO A 25 7.14 -6.68 2.14
N THR A 26 7.99 -7.07 1.21
CA THR A 26 8.44 -6.16 0.15
C THR A 26 7.29 -5.85 -0.81
N MET A 27 6.54 -6.87 -1.22
CA MET A 27 5.41 -6.67 -2.12
C MET A 27 4.30 -5.85 -1.44
N LEU A 28 4.03 -6.14 -0.19
CA LEU A 28 3.08 -5.36 0.60
C LEU A 28 3.50 -3.89 0.66
N ALA A 29 4.79 -3.64 0.92
CA ALA A 29 5.34 -2.30 1.00
C ALA A 29 5.20 -1.56 -0.33
N GLN A 30 5.52 -2.20 -1.44
CA GLN A 30 5.42 -1.60 -2.77
C GLN A 30 3.98 -1.24 -3.11
N THR A 31 3.07 -2.18 -2.91
CA THR A 31 1.66 -1.99 -3.25
C THR A 31 1.05 -0.91 -2.38
N ALA A 32 1.30 -0.96 -1.08
CA ALA A 32 0.76 0.01 -0.15
C ALA A 32 1.37 1.40 -0.37
N GLY A 33 2.67 1.47 -0.60
CA GLY A 33 3.32 2.74 -0.90
C GLY A 33 2.74 3.41 -2.14
N PHE A 34 2.50 2.63 -3.17
CA PHE A 34 1.87 3.12 -4.39
C PHE A 34 0.46 3.66 -4.12
N LEU A 35 -0.35 2.90 -3.41
CA LEU A 35 -1.73 3.32 -3.10
C LEU A 35 -1.74 4.58 -2.22
N LEU A 36 -0.97 4.59 -1.15
CA LEU A 36 -0.99 5.70 -0.21
C LEU A 36 -0.36 6.96 -0.80
N GLY A 37 0.70 6.81 -1.58
CA GLY A 37 1.30 7.94 -2.29
C GLY A 37 0.33 8.57 -3.27
N ASN A 38 -0.38 7.75 -4.03
CA ASN A 38 -1.39 8.25 -4.94
C ASN A 38 -2.59 8.84 -4.21
N ALA A 39 -2.98 8.28 -3.07
CA ALA A 39 -4.04 8.86 -2.25
C ALA A 39 -3.66 10.27 -1.80
N HIS A 40 -2.41 10.46 -1.36
CA HIS A 40 -1.91 11.78 -1.03
C HIS A 40 -2.00 12.73 -2.22
N ARG A 41 -1.50 12.30 -3.37
CA ARG A 41 -1.55 13.08 -4.62
C ARG A 41 -2.98 13.45 -4.98
N CYS A 42 -3.92 12.56 -4.74
CA CYS A 42 -5.33 12.75 -5.09
C CYS A 42 -6.13 13.53 -4.04
N GLY A 43 -5.47 14.06 -3.02
CA GLY A 43 -6.12 14.95 -2.07
C GLY A 43 -6.75 14.31 -0.85
N VAL A 44 -6.46 13.03 -0.60
CA VAL A 44 -6.90 12.41 0.66
C VAL A 44 -6.16 13.13 1.80
N PRO A 45 -6.86 13.53 2.87
CA PRO A 45 -6.23 14.26 3.96
C PRO A 45 -5.03 13.51 4.56
N ASP A 46 -3.99 14.26 4.88
CA ASP A 46 -2.73 13.69 5.36
C ASP A 46 -2.93 12.81 6.58
N GLU A 47 -3.77 13.22 7.50
CA GLU A 47 -4.02 12.45 8.72
C GLU A 47 -4.59 11.06 8.44
N ARG A 48 -5.40 10.94 7.40
CA ARG A 48 -5.95 9.64 7.00
C ARG A 48 -4.90 8.79 6.33
N VAL A 49 -4.07 9.39 5.49
CA VAL A 49 -2.96 8.69 4.84
C VAL A 49 -1.96 8.21 5.89
N GLU A 50 -1.64 9.04 6.87
CA GLU A 50 -0.73 8.66 7.95
C GLU A 50 -1.28 7.51 8.78
N ARG A 51 -2.57 7.55 9.09
CA ARG A 51 -3.21 6.48 9.86
C ARG A 51 -3.14 5.15 9.11
N ALA A 52 -3.44 5.18 7.82
CA ALA A 52 -3.32 3.99 6.99
C ALA A 52 -1.87 3.52 6.91
N GLY A 53 -0.93 4.45 6.80
CA GLY A 53 0.50 4.14 6.78
C GLY A 53 0.97 3.42 8.03
N LYS A 54 0.47 3.82 9.19
CA LYS A 54 0.81 3.14 10.46
C LYS A 54 0.33 1.70 10.46
N VAL A 55 -0.89 1.46 10.00
CA VAL A 55 -1.42 0.11 9.92
C VAL A 55 -0.59 -0.74 8.97
N ILE A 56 -0.23 -0.18 7.82
CA ILE A 56 0.60 -0.89 6.84
C ILE A 56 1.98 -1.21 7.45
N HIS A 57 2.56 -0.26 8.17
CA HIS A 57 3.85 -0.47 8.84
C HIS A 57 3.76 -1.65 9.82
N ASP A 58 2.70 -1.71 10.62
CA ASP A 58 2.50 -2.81 11.55
C ASP A 58 2.34 -4.14 10.81
N MET A 59 1.66 -4.13 9.68
CA MET A 59 1.52 -5.34 8.85
C MET A 59 2.87 -5.79 8.29
N ILE A 60 3.69 -4.86 7.85
CA ILE A 60 5.04 -5.15 7.35
C ILE A 60 5.87 -5.82 8.45
N VAL A 61 5.85 -5.24 9.65
CA VAL A 61 6.60 -5.78 10.79
C VAL A 61 6.11 -7.19 11.11
N ALA A 62 4.80 -7.39 11.11
CA ALA A 62 4.22 -8.71 11.40
C ALA A 62 4.56 -9.75 10.34
N ALA A 63 4.68 -9.33 9.08
CA ALA A 63 4.98 -10.25 7.97
C ALA A 63 6.46 -10.52 7.80
N ALA A 64 7.31 -9.65 8.31
CA ALA A 64 8.76 -9.75 8.13
C ALA A 64 9.34 -10.88 8.98
N TYR A 65 10.33 -11.55 8.39
CA TYR A 65 11.02 -12.63 9.06
C TYR A 65 11.86 -12.14 10.25
N ASP A 66 12.46 -10.96 10.08
CA ASP A 66 13.30 -10.36 11.11
C ASP A 66 13.28 -8.84 10.99
N PRO A 67 13.87 -8.09 11.96
CA PRO A 67 13.88 -6.63 11.91
C PRO A 67 14.58 -6.06 10.68
N SER A 68 15.57 -6.76 10.15
CA SER A 68 16.29 -6.32 8.95
C SER A 68 15.38 -6.33 7.73
N GLU A 69 14.59 -7.38 7.57
CA GLU A 69 13.62 -7.48 6.49
C GLU A 69 12.52 -6.43 6.63
N ALA A 70 12.07 -6.19 7.87
CA ALA A 70 11.08 -5.15 8.13
C ALA A 70 11.62 -3.77 7.76
N ALA A 71 12.86 -3.48 8.10
CA ALA A 71 13.48 -2.19 7.78
C ALA A 71 13.63 -2.01 6.27
N ALA A 72 14.04 -3.05 5.56
CA ALA A 72 14.17 -2.99 4.10
C ALA A 72 12.83 -2.76 3.43
N ALA A 73 11.78 -3.45 3.89
CA ALA A 73 10.43 -3.26 3.36
C ALA A 73 9.91 -1.86 3.67
N GLY A 74 10.18 -1.35 4.88
CA GLY A 74 9.80 0.02 5.25
C GLY A 74 10.43 1.05 4.35
N SER A 75 11.72 0.88 4.02
CA SER A 75 12.41 1.75 3.07
C SER A 75 11.76 1.68 1.68
N ARG A 76 11.37 0.50 1.28
CA ARG A 76 10.71 0.31 -0.01
C ARG A 76 9.35 1.00 -0.04
N PHE A 77 8.61 0.92 1.05
CA PHE A 77 7.36 1.65 1.20
C PHE A 77 7.57 3.15 1.00
N ASP A 78 8.58 3.71 1.69
CA ASP A 78 8.87 5.14 1.61
C ASP A 78 9.24 5.56 0.19
N GLU A 79 10.06 4.77 -0.49
CA GLU A 79 10.45 5.04 -1.88
C GLU A 79 9.23 5.08 -2.79
N MET A 80 8.36 4.08 -2.67
CA MET A 80 7.17 3.99 -3.51
C MET A 80 6.16 5.09 -3.18
N PHE A 81 6.03 5.41 -1.89
CA PHE A 81 5.17 6.50 -1.47
C PHE A 81 5.60 7.82 -2.11
N LEU A 82 6.88 8.16 -1.99
CA LEU A 82 7.39 9.40 -2.54
C LEU A 82 7.27 9.47 -4.05
N ALA A 83 7.61 8.37 -4.72
CA ALA A 83 7.50 8.31 -6.18
C ALA A 83 6.06 8.50 -6.66
N SER A 84 5.11 7.94 -5.93
CA SER A 84 3.68 8.02 -6.29
C SER A 84 3.06 9.36 -5.90
N ALA A 85 3.49 9.92 -4.77
CA ALA A 85 2.97 11.21 -4.31
C ALA A 85 3.47 12.37 -5.18
N PHE A 86 4.66 12.23 -5.75
CA PHE A 86 5.32 13.29 -6.53
C PHE A 86 5.80 12.76 -7.88
N PRO A 87 4.86 12.37 -8.77
CA PRO A 87 5.21 11.70 -10.03
C PRO A 87 5.91 12.60 -11.04
N ASN A 88 5.90 13.91 -10.84
CA ASN A 88 6.52 14.85 -11.79
C ASN A 88 8.02 14.66 -11.92
N GLN A 89 8.65 13.92 -11.01
CA GLN A 89 10.08 13.65 -11.04
C GLN A 89 10.45 12.49 -11.94
N ASP A 90 9.47 11.71 -12.38
CA ASP A 90 9.69 10.56 -13.23
C ASP A 90 8.73 10.60 -14.42
N PRO A 91 9.22 10.89 -15.64
CA PRO A 91 8.34 10.99 -16.81
C PRO A 91 7.67 9.67 -17.18
N ASP A 92 8.22 8.54 -16.71
CA ASP A 92 7.65 7.23 -16.99
C ASP A 92 6.75 6.71 -15.86
N ALA A 93 6.45 7.54 -14.86
CA ALA A 93 5.63 7.14 -13.74
C ALA A 93 4.21 6.81 -14.18
N LEU A 94 3.68 5.70 -13.66
CA LEU A 94 2.28 5.35 -13.84
C LEU A 94 1.42 6.23 -12.93
N ILE A 95 0.47 6.95 -13.53
CA ILE A 95 -0.42 7.85 -12.79
C ILE A 95 -1.84 7.33 -12.92
N PRO A 96 -2.33 6.58 -11.93
CA PRO A 96 -3.70 6.07 -11.97
C PRO A 96 -4.72 7.16 -11.75
N SER A 97 -5.95 6.90 -12.18
CA SER A 97 -7.08 7.80 -11.98
C SER A 97 -7.34 7.99 -10.49
N CYS A 98 -7.55 9.24 -10.08
CA CYS A 98 -7.89 9.54 -8.69
C CYS A 98 -9.21 8.92 -8.26
N LEU A 99 -10.15 8.77 -9.18
CA LEU A 99 -11.41 8.10 -8.88
C LEU A 99 -11.17 6.67 -8.38
N VAL A 100 -10.33 5.94 -9.09
CA VAL A 100 -9.97 4.56 -8.73
C VAL A 100 -9.17 4.54 -7.43
N VAL A 101 -8.18 5.42 -7.33
CA VAL A 101 -7.30 5.49 -6.15
C VAL A 101 -8.10 5.74 -4.88
N VAL A 102 -8.97 6.74 -4.91
CA VAL A 102 -9.79 7.10 -3.74
C VAL A 102 -10.72 5.98 -3.35
N ALA A 103 -11.32 5.30 -4.35
CA ALA A 103 -12.19 4.16 -4.07
C ALA A 103 -11.42 3.02 -3.40
N GLN A 104 -10.22 2.72 -3.87
CA GLN A 104 -9.38 1.68 -3.27
C GLN A 104 -8.93 2.06 -1.87
N PHE A 105 -8.58 3.32 -1.66
CA PHE A 105 -8.19 3.80 -0.34
C PHE A 105 -9.33 3.67 0.65
N HIS A 106 -10.55 4.02 0.25
CA HIS A 106 -11.74 3.84 1.09
C HIS A 106 -11.97 2.38 1.47
N ARG A 107 -11.75 1.47 0.52
CA ARG A 107 -11.87 0.04 0.81
C ARG A 107 -10.85 -0.40 1.85
N LEU A 108 -9.63 0.08 1.73
CA LEU A 108 -8.58 -0.24 2.68
C LEU A 108 -8.97 0.23 4.08
N GLU A 109 -9.45 1.46 4.18
CA GLU A 109 -9.89 2.04 5.46
C GLU A 109 -11.01 1.22 6.10
N ARG A 110 -12.03 0.87 5.32
CA ARG A 110 -13.15 0.10 5.83
C ARG A 110 -12.71 -1.28 6.31
N HIS A 111 -11.77 -1.86 5.60
CA HIS A 111 -11.24 -3.17 5.95
C HIS A 111 -10.55 -3.16 7.30
N HIS A 112 -9.74 -2.14 7.55
CA HIS A 112 -9.07 -1.98 8.83
C HIS A 112 -10.05 -1.72 9.96
N GLN A 113 -11.07 -0.92 9.71
CA GLN A 113 -12.11 -0.65 10.71
C GLN A 113 -12.86 -1.91 11.09
N GLN A 114 -13.18 -2.75 10.11
CA GLN A 114 -13.86 -4.02 10.38
C GLN A 114 -12.98 -4.97 11.18
N ALA A 115 -11.69 -5.01 10.89
CA ALA A 115 -10.75 -5.84 11.63
C ALA A 115 -10.66 -5.39 13.08
N ASP A 116 -10.67 -4.09 13.34
CA ASP A 116 -10.59 -3.54 14.69
C ASP A 116 -11.87 -3.83 15.50
N MET A 117 -12.99 -3.98 14.82
CA MET A 117 -14.25 -4.26 15.48
C MET A 117 -14.45 -5.73 15.84
N ASN A 118 -13.65 -6.60 15.24
CA ASN A 118 -13.69 -8.03 15.50
C ASN A 118 -12.59 -8.44 16.48
#